data_7e239b022e97e6c01e999031d7a1c08f
#
_entry.id   7e239b022e97e6c01e999031d7a1c08f
#
_cell.length_a   1.000
_cell.length_b   1.000
_cell.length_c   1.000
_cell.angle_alpha   90.00
_cell.angle_beta   90.00
_cell.angle_gamma   90.00
#
_symmetry.space_group_name_H-M   'P 1'
#
loop_
_entity.id
_entity.type
_entity.pdbx_description
1 polymer ?
#
loop_
_entity_poly.entity_id
_entity_poly.type
_entity_poly.pdbx_seq_one_letter_code
_entity_poly.pdbx_strand_id
1 'polypeptide(L)'
;MVGNGGCFCRKICYNSVILFEGEPDLKLSRLVFPPDGASRGTLRAHRAYLAVLLTLLGVGIGFLGLWLTACADAALPQAELYRSYLDHPLLLALNLFPPLLLAWLGYFLSGRCWCGVLLSGLFGVGLPLINYYKVMLRGDPMRASDILLLRTAGGIMSQYEFERTAEVNMAVALLGAMLAFAVLLMPRGDKRRRARALGAAACVLLGVVAYLGAYTDEAVY
;
A
#
# COMPACT_ATOMS: atom_id res chain seq x y z
N MET A 1 17.65 39.77 -4.25
CA MET A 1 17.33 39.07 -2.98
C MET A 1 16.56 37.83 -3.33
N VAL A 2 17.20 36.67 -3.42
CA VAL A 2 16.59 35.38 -3.74
C VAL A 2 16.60 34.55 -2.47
N GLY A 3 15.42 34.29 -1.93
CA GLY A 3 15.21 33.64 -0.64
C GLY A 3 15.54 32.15 -0.67
N ASN A 4 16.41 31.75 0.25
CA ASN A 4 16.80 30.37 0.56
C ASN A 4 15.67 29.59 1.26
N GLY A 5 14.62 29.17 0.52
CA GLY A 5 13.53 28.36 1.05
C GLY A 5 13.74 26.83 0.99
N GLY A 6 14.91 26.35 0.57
CA GLY A 6 15.16 24.93 0.29
C GLY A 6 15.79 24.09 1.41
N CYS A 7 16.10 24.68 2.57
CA CYS A 7 17.03 24.05 3.53
C CYS A 7 16.39 23.35 4.73
N PHE A 8 15.12 23.63 5.04
CA PHE A 8 14.51 23.12 6.29
C PHE A 8 14.15 21.65 6.22
N CYS A 9 13.64 21.20 5.08
CA CYS A 9 13.28 19.77 4.91
C CYS A 9 14.49 18.82 4.80
N ARG A 10 15.65 19.35 4.32
CA ARG A 10 16.91 18.59 4.26
C ARG A 10 17.52 18.31 5.63
N LYS A 11 17.36 19.25 6.59
CA LYS A 11 17.90 19.11 7.95
C LYS A 11 17.12 18.11 8.80
N ILE A 12 15.81 17.99 8.62
CA ILE A 12 14.99 17.02 9.40
C ILE A 12 15.33 15.58 9.00
N CYS A 13 15.59 15.31 7.72
CA CYS A 13 16.05 13.98 7.32
C CYS A 13 17.51 13.67 7.73
N TYR A 14 18.34 14.69 7.96
CA TYR A 14 19.71 14.49 8.38
C TYR A 14 19.82 14.24 9.90
N ASN A 15 18.93 14.85 10.70
CA ASN A 15 18.93 14.68 12.16
C ASN A 15 18.33 13.33 12.63
N SER A 16 17.46 12.69 11.84
CA SER A 16 16.99 11.33 12.19
C SER A 16 18.07 10.27 12.04
N VAL A 17 19.12 10.52 11.25
CA VAL A 17 20.28 9.62 11.12
C VAL A 17 21.20 9.69 12.35
N ILE A 18 21.23 10.81 13.08
CA ILE A 18 22.12 11.01 14.24
C ILE A 18 21.64 10.22 15.47
N LEU A 19 20.38 9.83 15.54
CA LEU A 19 19.82 9.05 16.65
C LEU A 19 20.16 7.54 16.60
N PHE A 20 20.81 7.06 15.52
CA PHE A 20 21.22 5.68 15.33
C PHE A 20 22.75 5.47 15.31
N GLU A 21 23.52 6.39 15.86
CA GLU A 21 24.97 6.20 16.08
C GLU A 21 25.25 5.34 17.32
N GLY A 22 24.81 4.08 17.25
CA GLY A 22 25.32 2.98 18.08
C GLY A 22 25.93 1.94 17.14
N GLU A 23 27.25 1.89 17.06
CA GLU A 23 27.96 0.85 16.30
C GLU A 23 27.40 -0.55 16.64
N PRO A 24 27.02 -1.39 15.67
CA PRO A 24 27.84 -2.09 14.66
C PRO A 24 27.24 -2.27 13.25
N ASP A 25 26.25 -1.49 12.81
CA ASP A 25 25.55 -1.73 11.54
C ASP A 25 25.84 -0.73 10.41
N LEU A 26 27.14 -0.42 10.23
CA LEU A 26 27.62 0.42 9.12
C LEU A 26 27.19 -0.09 7.72
N LYS A 27 26.86 -1.38 7.58
CA LYS A 27 26.42 -2.00 6.32
C LYS A 27 24.96 -1.70 6.02
N LEU A 28 24.08 -1.75 7.04
CA LEU A 28 22.65 -1.53 6.86
C LEU A 28 22.32 -0.05 6.58
N SER A 29 22.97 0.87 7.29
CA SER A 29 22.79 2.31 7.07
C SER A 29 23.20 2.75 5.65
N ARG A 30 24.27 2.16 5.09
CA ARG A 30 24.70 2.40 3.70
C ARG A 30 23.74 1.81 2.67
N LEU A 31 23.02 0.75 3.03
CA LEU A 31 22.02 0.13 2.15
C LEU A 31 20.75 1.00 2.11
N VAL A 32 20.34 1.54 3.27
CA VAL A 32 19.15 2.41 3.39
C VAL A 32 19.43 3.79 2.82
N PHE A 33 20.59 4.39 3.13
CA PHE A 33 20.99 5.74 2.71
C PHE A 33 22.34 5.70 1.96
N PRO A 34 22.35 5.33 0.67
CA PRO A 34 23.60 5.30 -0.08
C PRO A 34 24.22 6.69 -0.18
N PRO A 35 25.53 6.85 0.10
CA PRO A 35 26.21 8.12 0.01
C PRO A 35 26.25 8.63 -1.45
N ASP A 36 26.35 9.95 -1.62
CA ASP A 36 26.56 10.55 -2.93
C ASP A 36 27.90 10.02 -3.50
N GLY A 37 27.85 9.40 -4.70
CA GLY A 37 29.02 8.74 -5.31
C GLY A 37 29.17 7.24 -4.97
N ALA A 38 28.15 6.61 -4.38
CA ALA A 38 28.17 5.18 -4.10
C ALA A 38 28.48 4.32 -5.34
N SER A 39 29.15 3.20 -5.13
CA SER A 39 29.49 2.25 -6.19
C SER A 39 28.22 1.72 -6.89
N ARG A 40 28.37 1.26 -8.14
CA ARG A 40 27.26 0.65 -8.90
C ARG A 40 26.65 -0.55 -8.17
N GLY A 41 27.46 -1.30 -7.41
CA GLY A 41 27.02 -2.44 -6.59
C GLY A 41 26.11 -1.99 -5.45
N THR A 42 26.50 -0.96 -4.69
CA THR A 42 25.72 -0.40 -3.59
C THR A 42 24.38 0.14 -4.07
N LEU A 43 24.35 0.83 -5.24
CA LEU A 43 23.11 1.32 -5.83
C LEU A 43 22.17 0.21 -6.30
N ARG A 44 22.70 -0.92 -6.79
CA ARG A 44 21.91 -2.10 -7.14
C ARG A 44 21.30 -2.74 -5.87
N ALA A 45 22.11 -2.92 -4.84
CA ALA A 45 21.63 -3.46 -3.57
C ALA A 45 20.55 -2.58 -2.93
N HIS A 46 20.72 -1.26 -2.95
CA HIS A 46 19.71 -0.30 -2.48
C HIS A 46 18.38 -0.42 -3.26
N ARG A 47 18.43 -0.54 -4.59
CA ARG A 47 17.22 -0.73 -5.40
C ARG A 47 16.54 -2.06 -5.11
N ALA A 48 17.31 -3.14 -4.94
CA ALA A 48 16.77 -4.44 -4.57
C ALA A 48 16.10 -4.39 -3.19
N TYR A 49 16.74 -3.74 -2.22
CA TYR A 49 16.17 -3.50 -0.89
C TYR A 49 14.82 -2.74 -0.97
N LEU A 50 14.77 -1.62 -1.70
CA LEU A 50 13.53 -0.87 -1.88
C LEU A 50 12.45 -1.69 -2.58
N ALA A 51 12.82 -2.47 -3.61
CA ALA A 51 11.90 -3.33 -4.34
C ALA A 51 11.29 -4.40 -3.43
N VAL A 52 12.11 -5.10 -2.65
CA VAL A 52 11.65 -6.14 -1.71
C VAL A 52 10.71 -5.53 -0.66
N LEU A 53 11.12 -4.43 -0.03
CA LEU A 53 10.31 -3.80 1.01
C LEU A 53 8.99 -3.26 0.47
N LEU A 54 8.99 -2.62 -0.70
CA LEU A 54 7.76 -2.11 -1.31
C LEU A 54 6.81 -3.26 -1.66
N THR A 55 7.35 -4.38 -2.18
CA THR A 55 6.56 -5.58 -2.46
C THR A 55 5.97 -6.17 -1.18
N LEU A 56 6.77 -6.31 -0.12
CA LEU A 56 6.30 -6.82 1.16
C LEU A 56 5.21 -5.93 1.77
N LEU A 57 5.37 -4.59 1.70
CA LEU A 57 4.36 -3.65 2.16
C LEU A 57 3.08 -3.73 1.33
N GLY A 58 3.19 -3.82 0.00
CA GLY A 58 2.04 -3.97 -0.89
C GLY A 58 1.25 -5.25 -0.62
N VAL A 59 1.95 -6.37 -0.45
CA VAL A 59 1.35 -7.66 -0.06
C VAL A 59 0.73 -7.57 1.34
N GLY A 60 1.42 -6.96 2.30
CA GLY A 60 0.92 -6.76 3.66
C GLY A 60 -0.37 -5.93 3.70
N ILE A 61 -0.46 -4.88 2.87
CA ILE A 61 -1.67 -4.07 2.70
C ILE A 61 -2.81 -4.92 2.12
N GLY A 62 -2.52 -5.78 1.13
CA GLY A 62 -3.50 -6.71 0.57
C GLY A 62 -4.04 -7.68 1.63
N PHE A 63 -3.17 -8.28 2.43
CA PHE A 63 -3.60 -9.14 3.54
C PHE A 63 -4.41 -8.39 4.59
N LEU A 64 -4.04 -7.15 4.90
CA LEU A 64 -4.78 -6.31 5.85
C LEU A 64 -6.20 -6.02 5.33
N GLY A 65 -6.35 -5.75 4.02
CA GLY A 65 -7.64 -5.57 3.39
C GLY A 65 -8.51 -6.84 3.41
N LEU A 66 -7.92 -8.01 3.11
CA LEU A 66 -8.61 -9.31 3.20
C LEU A 66 -9.05 -9.61 4.63
N TRP A 67 -8.17 -9.35 5.60
CA TRP A 67 -8.50 -9.53 7.02
C TRP A 67 -9.68 -8.64 7.43
N LEU A 68 -9.68 -7.37 7.03
CA LEU A 68 -10.78 -6.45 7.35
C LEU A 68 -12.10 -6.88 6.68
N THR A 69 -12.03 -7.40 5.46
CA THR A 69 -13.20 -7.98 4.76
C THR A 69 -13.73 -9.20 5.51
N ALA A 70 -12.83 -10.07 6.00
CA ALA A 70 -13.20 -11.24 6.80
C ALA A 70 -13.87 -10.88 8.13
N CYS A 71 -13.45 -9.77 8.75
CA CYS A 71 -14.07 -9.28 9.98
C CYS A 71 -15.50 -8.74 9.77
N ALA A 72 -15.85 -8.35 8.54
CA ALA A 72 -17.18 -7.85 8.22
C ALA A 72 -18.25 -8.94 8.19
N ASP A 73 -17.86 -10.18 7.87
CA ASP A 73 -18.80 -11.31 7.77
C ASP A 73 -18.88 -12.05 9.11
N ALA A 74 -19.93 -11.74 9.89
CA ALA A 74 -20.18 -12.40 11.16
C ALA A 74 -20.64 -13.87 11.01
N ALA A 75 -21.05 -14.28 9.81
CA ALA A 75 -21.57 -15.62 9.54
C ALA A 75 -20.44 -16.65 9.30
N LEU A 76 -19.26 -16.19 8.86
CA LEU A 76 -18.12 -17.06 8.61
C LEU A 76 -17.00 -16.80 9.63
N PRO A 77 -16.53 -17.85 10.33
CA PRO A 77 -15.36 -17.73 11.18
C PRO A 77 -14.16 -17.24 10.34
N GLN A 78 -13.47 -16.21 10.83
CA GLN A 78 -12.32 -15.61 10.13
C GLN A 78 -11.29 -16.65 9.68
N ALA A 79 -11.07 -17.69 10.49
CA ALA A 79 -10.14 -18.78 10.17
C ALA A 79 -10.57 -19.59 8.96
N GLU A 80 -11.87 -19.79 8.72
CA GLU A 80 -12.39 -20.55 7.57
C GLU A 80 -12.22 -19.76 6.27
N LEU A 81 -12.43 -18.43 6.30
CA LEU A 81 -12.20 -17.60 5.14
C LEU A 81 -10.73 -17.63 4.70
N TYR A 82 -9.79 -17.49 5.65
CA TYR A 82 -8.36 -17.58 5.33
C TYR A 82 -7.97 -18.97 4.82
N ARG A 83 -8.54 -20.04 5.37
CA ARG A 83 -8.29 -21.39 4.88
C ARG A 83 -8.80 -21.55 3.45
N SER A 84 -9.98 -21.04 3.13
CA SER A 84 -10.53 -21.05 1.77
C SER A 84 -9.60 -20.33 0.77
N TYR A 85 -9.01 -19.19 1.15
CA TYR A 85 -8.03 -18.52 0.28
C TYR A 85 -6.73 -19.31 0.10
N LEU A 86 -6.28 -20.04 1.14
CA LEU A 86 -5.09 -20.90 1.04
C LEU A 86 -5.35 -22.13 0.16
N ASP A 87 -6.56 -22.66 0.20
CA ASP A 87 -6.99 -23.77 -0.66
C ASP A 87 -7.12 -23.34 -2.13
N HIS A 88 -7.34 -22.04 -2.37
CA HIS A 88 -7.44 -21.44 -3.71
C HIS A 88 -6.38 -20.35 -3.95
N PRO A 89 -5.10 -20.72 -4.15
CA PRO A 89 -3.99 -19.77 -4.24
C PRO A 89 -4.13 -18.75 -5.37
N LEU A 90 -4.85 -19.09 -6.44
CA LEU A 90 -5.14 -18.16 -7.53
C LEU A 90 -6.03 -17.01 -7.06
N LEU A 91 -7.09 -17.30 -6.29
CA LEU A 91 -7.97 -16.27 -5.73
C LEU A 91 -7.20 -15.36 -4.75
N LEU A 92 -6.35 -15.96 -3.92
CA LEU A 92 -5.46 -15.18 -3.04
C LEU A 92 -4.57 -14.23 -3.85
N ALA A 93 -3.91 -14.76 -4.90
CA ALA A 93 -3.03 -13.96 -5.75
C ALA A 93 -3.79 -12.81 -6.43
N LEU A 94 -5.01 -13.08 -6.95
CA LEU A 94 -5.85 -12.06 -7.58
C LEU A 94 -6.26 -10.95 -6.59
N ASN A 95 -6.54 -11.30 -5.33
CA ASN A 95 -6.88 -10.29 -4.30
C ASN A 95 -5.67 -9.48 -3.84
N LEU A 96 -4.46 -10.07 -3.80
CA LEU A 96 -3.24 -9.37 -3.41
C LEU A 96 -2.63 -8.55 -4.56
N PHE A 97 -2.96 -8.88 -5.80
CA PHE A 97 -2.39 -8.23 -6.99
C PHE A 97 -2.71 -6.74 -7.10
N PRO A 98 -3.98 -6.26 -6.95
CA PRO A 98 -4.31 -4.85 -7.06
C PRO A 98 -3.57 -3.95 -6.05
N PRO A 99 -3.55 -4.24 -4.73
CA PRO A 99 -2.77 -3.45 -3.77
C PRO A 99 -1.28 -3.42 -4.10
N LEU A 100 -0.71 -4.56 -4.51
CA LEU A 100 0.68 -4.65 -4.92
C LEU A 100 0.96 -3.80 -6.16
N LEU A 101 0.10 -3.87 -7.17
CA LEU A 101 0.22 -3.08 -8.39
C LEU A 101 0.15 -1.58 -8.10
N LEU A 102 -0.78 -1.16 -7.23
CA LEU A 102 -0.93 0.23 -6.81
C LEU A 102 0.27 0.74 -6.01
N ALA A 103 0.89 -0.11 -5.18
CA ALA A 103 2.12 0.25 -4.48
C ALA A 103 3.25 0.57 -5.46
N TRP A 104 3.44 -0.27 -6.47
CA TRP A 104 4.44 -0.05 -7.51
C TRP A 104 4.09 1.14 -8.40
N LEU A 105 2.84 1.29 -8.81
CA LEU A 105 2.36 2.41 -9.62
C LEU A 105 2.61 3.75 -8.90
N GLY A 106 2.22 3.86 -7.63
CA GLY A 106 2.45 5.06 -6.83
C GLY A 106 3.92 5.38 -6.65
N TYR A 107 4.78 4.36 -6.49
CA TYR A 107 6.23 4.53 -6.48
C TYR A 107 6.76 5.06 -7.82
N PHE A 108 6.36 4.49 -8.94
CA PHE A 108 6.82 4.93 -10.26
C PHE A 108 6.33 6.34 -10.62
N LEU A 109 5.11 6.69 -10.26
CA LEU A 109 4.57 8.03 -10.50
C LEU A 109 5.30 9.10 -9.68
N SER A 110 5.46 8.88 -8.39
CA SER A 110 6.02 9.88 -7.47
C SER A 110 7.56 9.81 -7.33
N GLY A 111 8.15 8.62 -7.51
CA GLY A 111 9.54 8.31 -7.17
C GLY A 111 9.78 8.22 -5.66
N ARG A 112 8.73 8.03 -4.86
CA ARG A 112 8.78 7.93 -3.41
C ARG A 112 8.01 6.70 -2.96
N CYS A 113 8.62 5.84 -2.14
CA CYS A 113 8.00 4.60 -1.69
C CYS A 113 6.74 4.84 -0.85
N TRP A 114 6.75 5.86 0.02
CA TRP A 114 5.60 6.18 0.85
C TRP A 114 4.34 6.56 0.02
N CYS A 115 4.51 7.18 -1.15
CA CYS A 115 3.37 7.45 -2.05
C CYS A 115 2.78 6.16 -2.61
N GLY A 116 3.61 5.15 -2.87
CA GLY A 116 3.16 3.82 -3.26
C GLY A 116 2.35 3.15 -2.16
N VAL A 117 2.88 3.18 -0.92
CA VAL A 117 2.19 2.65 0.26
C VAL A 117 0.88 3.38 0.52
N LEU A 118 0.88 4.73 0.39
CA LEU A 118 -0.33 5.53 0.56
C LEU A 118 -1.40 5.17 -0.49
N LEU A 119 -1.02 5.10 -1.77
CA LEU A 119 -1.95 4.77 -2.84
C LEU A 119 -2.50 3.34 -2.67
N SER A 120 -1.63 2.39 -2.38
CA SER A 120 -2.00 1.00 -2.09
C SER A 120 -2.92 0.91 -0.88
N GLY A 121 -2.63 1.62 0.21
CA GLY A 121 -3.43 1.63 1.43
C GLY A 121 -4.80 2.26 1.24
N LEU A 122 -4.88 3.36 0.47
CA LEU A 122 -6.14 4.03 0.17
C LEU A 122 -7.15 3.09 -0.50
N PHE A 123 -6.69 2.28 -1.44
CA PHE A 123 -7.55 1.32 -2.14
C PHE A 123 -7.58 -0.05 -1.47
N GLY A 124 -6.42 -0.58 -1.04
CA GLY A 124 -6.30 -1.92 -0.47
C GLY A 124 -6.85 -2.06 0.95
N VAL A 125 -7.01 -0.97 1.70
CA VAL A 125 -7.67 -0.96 3.02
C VAL A 125 -8.91 -0.08 3.00
N GLY A 126 -8.90 1.03 2.27
CA GLY A 126 -10.02 1.97 2.22
C GLY A 126 -11.29 1.34 1.62
N LEU A 127 -11.21 0.61 0.50
CA LEU A 127 -12.36 -0.08 -0.06
C LEU A 127 -12.89 -1.21 0.86
N PRO A 128 -12.04 -2.10 1.39
CA PRO A 128 -12.45 -3.05 2.45
C PRO A 128 -13.08 -2.39 3.66
N LEU A 129 -12.61 -1.22 4.09
CA LEU A 129 -13.20 -0.47 5.19
C LEU A 129 -14.62 0.01 4.87
N ILE A 130 -14.84 0.53 3.67
CA ILE A 130 -16.18 0.91 3.21
C ILE A 130 -17.09 -0.32 3.15
N ASN A 131 -16.57 -1.44 2.61
CA ASN A 131 -17.31 -2.70 2.58
C ASN A 131 -17.66 -3.20 3.98
N TYR A 132 -16.72 -3.12 4.93
CA TYR A 132 -16.92 -3.49 6.33
C TYR A 132 -18.14 -2.77 6.94
N TYR A 133 -18.18 -1.44 6.85
CA TYR A 133 -19.30 -0.66 7.37
C TYR A 133 -20.61 -0.91 6.60
N LYS A 134 -20.51 -1.13 5.28
CA LYS A 134 -21.70 -1.44 4.50
C LYS A 134 -22.33 -2.78 4.90
N VAL A 135 -21.52 -3.82 5.10
CA VAL A 135 -22.00 -5.13 5.57
C VAL A 135 -22.59 -5.01 6.97
N MET A 136 -21.93 -4.30 7.89
CA MET A 136 -22.44 -4.09 9.24
C MET A 136 -23.79 -3.36 9.27
N LEU A 137 -23.98 -2.35 8.40
CA LEU A 137 -25.19 -1.51 8.42
C LEU A 137 -26.34 -2.08 7.59
N ARG A 138 -26.06 -2.83 6.52
CA ARG A 138 -27.05 -3.26 5.53
C ARG A 138 -27.09 -4.77 5.29
N GLY A 139 -26.11 -5.51 5.77
CA GLY A 139 -25.97 -6.94 5.51
C GLY A 139 -25.55 -7.29 4.07
N ASP A 140 -25.34 -6.29 3.20
CA ASP A 140 -24.99 -6.48 1.80
C ASP A 140 -23.53 -6.09 1.51
N PRO A 141 -22.76 -6.88 0.75
CA PRO A 141 -21.42 -6.51 0.33
C PRO A 141 -21.44 -5.33 -0.64
N MET A 142 -20.31 -4.63 -0.75
CA MET A 142 -20.14 -3.50 -1.66
C MET A 142 -20.16 -3.97 -3.12
N ARG A 143 -20.99 -3.33 -3.94
CA ARG A 143 -21.09 -3.56 -5.39
C ARG A 143 -20.48 -2.38 -6.14
N ALA A 144 -20.04 -2.61 -7.39
CA ALA A 144 -19.50 -1.55 -8.24
C ALA A 144 -20.49 -0.39 -8.46
N SER A 145 -21.80 -0.68 -8.48
CA SER A 145 -22.88 0.33 -8.55
C SER A 145 -22.90 1.29 -7.36
N ASP A 146 -22.41 0.86 -6.19
CA ASP A 146 -22.43 1.70 -4.98
C ASP A 146 -21.43 2.86 -5.08
N ILE A 147 -20.41 2.72 -5.92
CA ILE A 147 -19.45 3.80 -6.21
C ILE A 147 -20.17 5.01 -6.81
N LEU A 148 -21.16 4.77 -7.65
CA LEU A 148 -21.98 5.83 -8.26
C LEU A 148 -22.88 6.52 -7.24
N LEU A 149 -23.23 5.81 -6.15
CA LEU A 149 -24.07 6.33 -5.07
C LEU A 149 -23.27 7.04 -3.97
N LEU A 150 -21.93 7.02 -4.01
CA LEU A 150 -21.08 7.68 -3.01
C LEU A 150 -21.39 9.16 -2.85
N ARG A 151 -21.76 9.84 -3.92
CA ARG A 151 -22.17 11.26 -3.88
C ARG A 151 -23.43 11.48 -3.05
N THR A 152 -24.41 10.57 -3.17
CA THR A 152 -25.66 10.60 -2.42
C THR A 152 -25.44 10.11 -0.98
N ALA A 153 -24.59 9.11 -0.81
CA ALA A 153 -24.24 8.54 0.50
C ALA A 153 -23.59 9.59 1.42
N GLY A 154 -22.79 10.52 0.90
CA GLY A 154 -22.16 11.57 1.69
C GLY A 154 -23.16 12.44 2.48
N GLY A 155 -24.36 12.68 1.94
CA GLY A 155 -25.44 13.38 2.64
C GLY A 155 -26.13 12.54 3.74
N ILE A 156 -26.11 11.23 3.58
CA ILE A 156 -26.76 10.29 4.51
C ILE A 156 -25.79 9.85 5.61
N MET A 157 -24.48 9.83 5.32
CA MET A 157 -23.44 9.42 6.28
C MET A 157 -23.44 10.24 7.58
N SER A 158 -23.86 11.51 7.53
CA SER A 158 -23.98 12.36 8.72
C SER A 158 -25.08 11.92 9.70
N GLN A 159 -25.99 11.03 9.27
CA GLN A 159 -27.09 10.52 10.08
C GLN A 159 -26.79 9.18 10.75
N TYR A 160 -25.65 8.54 10.38
CA TYR A 160 -25.21 7.28 10.96
C TYR A 160 -24.09 7.52 11.98
N GLU A 161 -24.27 6.99 13.16
CA GLU A 161 -23.20 6.88 14.14
C GLU A 161 -22.31 5.70 13.77
N PHE A 162 -21.10 5.97 13.23
CA PHE A 162 -20.12 4.94 12.92
C PHE A 162 -19.39 4.55 14.21
N GLU A 163 -19.72 3.41 14.77
CA GLU A 163 -18.96 2.87 15.88
C GLU A 163 -17.54 2.47 15.41
N ARG A 164 -16.55 2.93 16.16
CA ARG A 164 -15.16 2.55 15.94
C ARG A 164 -14.90 1.21 16.59
N THR A 165 -14.94 0.16 15.79
CA THR A 165 -14.64 -1.18 16.27
C THR A 165 -13.13 -1.38 16.48
N ALA A 166 -12.75 -2.39 17.28
CA ALA A 166 -11.36 -2.72 17.55
C ALA A 166 -10.61 -3.10 16.25
N GLU A 167 -11.29 -3.79 15.34
CA GLU A 167 -10.77 -4.24 14.05
C GLU A 167 -10.41 -3.04 13.18
N VAL A 168 -11.30 -2.07 13.07
CA VAL A 168 -11.06 -0.84 12.29
C VAL A 168 -9.89 -0.05 12.87
N ASN A 169 -9.84 0.11 14.20
CA ASN A 169 -8.73 0.80 14.86
C ASN A 169 -7.39 0.09 14.60
N MET A 170 -7.37 -1.25 14.65
CA MET A 170 -6.18 -2.04 14.37
C MET A 170 -5.76 -1.92 12.89
N ALA A 171 -6.69 -1.97 11.95
CA ALA A 171 -6.40 -1.79 10.52
C ALA A 171 -5.77 -0.42 10.24
N VAL A 172 -6.35 0.64 10.79
CA VAL A 172 -5.84 2.01 10.63
C VAL A 172 -4.47 2.17 11.30
N ALA A 173 -4.27 1.61 12.49
CA ALA A 173 -2.99 1.66 13.19
C ALA A 173 -1.89 0.93 12.42
N LEU A 174 -2.16 -0.27 11.90
CA LEU A 174 -1.22 -1.04 11.09
C LEU A 174 -0.88 -0.33 9.77
N LEU A 175 -1.87 0.22 9.08
CA LEU A 175 -1.63 1.01 7.87
C LEU A 175 -0.79 2.26 8.18
N GLY A 176 -1.08 2.94 9.28
CA GLY A 176 -0.29 4.09 9.77
C GLY A 176 1.15 3.69 10.07
N ALA A 177 1.37 2.54 10.72
CA ALA A 177 2.70 2.01 11.00
C ALA A 177 3.46 1.66 9.70
N MET A 178 2.81 1.02 8.72
CA MET A 178 3.40 0.73 7.41
C MET A 178 3.79 2.01 6.67
N LEU A 179 2.94 3.05 6.72
CA LEU A 179 3.22 4.34 6.10
C LEU A 179 4.38 5.05 6.80
N ALA A 180 4.40 5.07 8.14
CA ALA A 180 5.50 5.62 8.91
C ALA A 180 6.82 4.89 8.61
N PHE A 181 6.80 3.57 8.55
CA PHE A 181 7.94 2.75 8.15
C PHE A 181 8.44 3.13 6.74
N ALA A 182 7.54 3.29 5.77
CA ALA A 182 7.90 3.68 4.41
C ALA A 182 8.50 5.09 4.34
N VAL A 183 8.01 6.03 5.16
CA VAL A 183 8.55 7.40 5.24
C VAL A 183 9.93 7.42 5.87
N LEU A 184 10.14 6.67 6.95
CA LEU A 184 11.36 6.70 7.75
C LEU A 184 12.50 5.87 7.14
N LEU A 185 12.19 4.64 6.69
CA LEU A 185 13.19 3.64 6.27
C LEU A 185 13.31 3.47 4.76
N MET A 186 12.41 4.07 3.98
CA MET A 186 12.41 4.00 2.53
C MET A 186 12.51 5.40 1.91
N PRO A 187 13.65 6.07 2.03
CA PRO A 187 13.81 7.40 1.46
C PRO A 187 13.73 7.34 -0.08
N ARG A 188 14.09 8.34 -0.76
CA ARG A 188 13.87 8.57 -2.19
C ARG A 188 14.34 7.43 -3.08
N GLY A 189 13.47 7.02 -4.01
CA GLY A 189 13.79 6.08 -5.09
C GLY A 189 14.58 6.71 -6.25
N ASP A 190 14.59 6.01 -7.39
CA ASP A 190 15.39 6.40 -8.56
C ASP A 190 14.98 7.77 -9.13
N LYS A 191 15.98 8.64 -9.39
CA LYS A 191 15.78 9.96 -9.98
C LYS A 191 15.54 9.91 -11.52
N ARG A 192 15.68 8.75 -12.15
CA ARG A 192 15.57 8.59 -13.61
C ARG A 192 14.13 8.63 -14.09
N ARG A 193 13.66 9.77 -14.57
CA ARG A 193 12.27 9.98 -15.04
C ARG A 193 11.84 8.97 -16.11
N ARG A 194 12.72 8.63 -17.07
CA ARG A 194 12.40 7.66 -18.15
C ARG A 194 12.14 6.25 -17.60
N ALA A 195 12.99 5.75 -16.70
CA ALA A 195 12.81 4.44 -16.09
C ALA A 195 11.49 4.38 -15.27
N ARG A 196 11.14 5.46 -14.58
CA ARG A 196 9.89 5.56 -13.84
C ARG A 196 8.67 5.58 -14.76
N ALA A 197 8.70 6.34 -15.85
CA ALA A 197 7.61 6.36 -16.83
C ALA A 197 7.38 4.99 -17.45
N LEU A 198 8.45 4.27 -17.81
CA LEU A 198 8.37 2.90 -18.31
C LEU A 198 7.80 1.94 -17.26
N GLY A 199 8.23 2.06 -16.00
CA GLY A 199 7.69 1.26 -14.90
C GLY A 199 6.20 1.53 -14.66
N ALA A 200 5.76 2.79 -14.68
CA ALA A 200 4.36 3.15 -14.56
C ALA A 200 3.52 2.59 -15.73
N ALA A 201 4.01 2.72 -16.96
CA ALA A 201 3.35 2.14 -18.14
C ALA A 201 3.25 0.61 -18.05
N ALA A 202 4.31 -0.05 -17.58
CA ALA A 202 4.30 -1.50 -17.35
C ALA A 202 3.27 -1.91 -16.28
N CYS A 203 3.14 -1.16 -15.18
CA CYS A 203 2.11 -1.42 -14.16
C CYS A 203 0.70 -1.26 -14.75
N VAL A 204 0.44 -0.22 -15.52
CA VAL A 204 -0.86 -0.02 -16.16
C VAL A 204 -1.16 -1.15 -17.14
N LEU A 205 -0.19 -1.53 -17.98
CA LEU A 205 -0.34 -2.64 -18.92
C LEU A 205 -0.63 -3.96 -18.21
N LEU A 206 0.12 -4.27 -17.15
CA LEU A 206 -0.11 -5.47 -16.33
C LEU A 206 -1.50 -5.46 -15.69
N GLY A 207 -1.96 -4.29 -15.21
CA GLY A 207 -3.31 -4.14 -14.67
C GLY A 207 -4.40 -4.42 -15.70
N VAL A 208 -4.23 -3.89 -16.92
CA VAL A 208 -5.18 -4.12 -18.02
C VAL A 208 -5.17 -5.60 -18.44
N VAL A 209 -4.00 -6.21 -18.59
CA VAL A 209 -3.88 -7.64 -18.95
C VAL A 209 -4.50 -8.52 -17.87
N ALA A 210 -4.24 -8.26 -16.61
CA ALA A 210 -4.85 -9.01 -15.51
C ALA A 210 -6.37 -8.83 -15.48
N TYR A 211 -6.85 -7.60 -15.69
CA TYR A 211 -8.29 -7.35 -15.76
C TYR A 211 -8.95 -8.14 -16.88
N LEU A 212 -8.42 -8.08 -18.10
CA LEU A 212 -8.98 -8.77 -19.26
C LEU A 212 -8.79 -10.29 -19.21
N GLY A 213 -7.73 -10.79 -18.59
CA GLY A 213 -7.41 -12.21 -18.58
C GLY A 213 -7.89 -12.99 -17.36
N ALA A 214 -8.12 -12.32 -16.23
CA ALA A 214 -8.46 -13.02 -15.00
C ALA A 214 -9.73 -12.51 -14.32
N TYR A 215 -10.04 -11.20 -14.43
CA TYR A 215 -11.21 -10.63 -13.74
C TYR A 215 -12.47 -10.60 -14.62
N THR A 216 -12.37 -10.90 -15.92
CA THR A 216 -13.52 -10.98 -16.83
C THR A 216 -13.87 -12.43 -17.20
N ASP A 217 -13.06 -13.40 -16.79
CA ASP A 217 -13.31 -14.80 -17.06
C ASP A 217 -14.28 -15.38 -16.00
N GLU A 218 -15.49 -15.76 -16.45
CA GLU A 218 -16.51 -16.37 -15.59
C GLU A 218 -16.05 -17.71 -14.98
N ALA A 219 -15.04 -18.36 -15.56
CA ALA A 219 -14.49 -19.61 -15.06
C ALA A 219 -13.65 -19.43 -13.75
N VAL A 220 -13.33 -18.20 -13.38
CA VAL A 220 -12.53 -17.89 -12.18
C VAL A 220 -13.42 -17.59 -10.96
N TYR A 221 -14.69 -17.29 -11.16
CA TYR A 221 -15.71 -17.01 -10.15
C TYR A 221 -16.81 -18.07 -10.16
#